data_c8d482f50701a45dac003b85473bfce8
#
_entry.id   c8d482f50701a45dac003b85473bfce8
#
_cell.length_a   1.000
_cell.length_b   1.000
_cell.length_c   1.000
_cell.angle_alpha   90.00
_cell.angle_beta   90.00
_cell.angle_gamma   90.00
#
_symmetry.space_group_name_H-M   'P 1'
#
loop_
_entity.id
_entity.type
_entity.pdbx_description
1 polymer ?
#
loop_
_entity_poly.entity_id
_entity_poly.type
_entity_poly.pdbx_seq_one_letter_code
_entity_poly.pdbx_strand_id
1 'polypeptide(L)'
;MTNTQTQKTTTFFMFYGQTEEALTFYTSLFDNSGIVSMSKYGPEGPGAEGTVQHAIFTLAGQQYMAIDSNAGDHAFTFTPAISIWVDCESEEEIDRLYGSLPEGGGELMPIGDYGFSRKFGWV
;
A
#
# COMPACT_ATOMS: atom_id res chain seq x y z
N MET A 1 -24.00 -8.12 7.41
CA MET A 1 -23.11 -8.77 7.35
C MET A 1 -22.63 -8.79 8.49
N THR A 2 -22.60 -9.57 8.69
CA THR A 2 -21.83 -9.59 9.61
C THR A 2 -20.83 -8.73 9.43
N ASN A 3 -20.71 -7.96 10.27
CA ASN A 3 -19.53 -7.35 10.23
C ASN A 3 -18.51 -8.27 10.56
N THR A 4 -17.89 -8.64 9.59
CA THR A 4 -16.80 -9.47 9.80
C THR A 4 -15.60 -8.68 10.14
N GLN A 5 -15.74 -7.40 10.29
CA GLN A 5 -14.62 -6.58 10.57
C GLN A 5 -14.21 -6.76 12.01
N THR A 6 -13.15 -7.48 12.25
CA THR A 6 -12.59 -7.61 13.57
C THR A 6 -11.47 -6.61 13.81
N GLN A 7 -11.02 -5.95 12.76
CA GLN A 7 -9.90 -5.04 12.83
C GLN A 7 -10.39 -3.68 13.31
N LYS A 8 -9.97 -3.29 14.50
CA LYS A 8 -10.45 -2.06 15.08
C LYS A 8 -9.70 -0.84 14.57
N THR A 9 -8.43 -1.01 14.30
CA THR A 9 -7.62 0.08 13.74
C THR A 9 -7.24 -0.28 12.32
N THR A 10 -7.14 0.73 11.46
CA THR A 10 -6.83 0.50 10.05
C THR A 10 -5.84 1.56 9.61
N THR A 11 -4.76 1.13 8.98
CA THR A 11 -3.78 2.07 8.44
C THR A 11 -4.41 2.78 7.24
N PHE A 12 -4.25 4.08 7.20
CA PHE A 12 -4.90 4.94 6.22
C PHE A 12 -3.82 5.72 5.48
N PHE A 13 -3.79 5.59 4.16
CA PHE A 13 -2.75 6.20 3.32
C PHE A 13 -3.35 7.34 2.49
N MET A 14 -2.55 8.36 2.24
CA MET A 14 -2.95 9.44 1.37
C MET A 14 -1.93 9.59 0.25
N PHE A 15 -2.40 9.47 -0.97
CA PHE A 15 -1.59 9.61 -2.18
C PHE A 15 -1.94 10.92 -2.88
N TYR A 16 -1.20 11.20 -3.94
CA TYR A 16 -1.44 12.39 -4.76
C TYR A 16 -1.83 11.95 -6.18
N GLY A 17 -3.04 11.44 -6.32
CA GLY A 17 -3.55 11.05 -7.63
C GLY A 17 -3.13 9.66 -8.08
N GLN A 18 -2.41 8.92 -7.24
CA GLN A 18 -1.84 7.62 -7.62
C GLN A 18 -2.47 6.47 -6.86
N THR A 19 -3.55 6.72 -6.13
CA THR A 19 -4.11 5.67 -5.27
C THR A 19 -4.51 4.43 -6.08
N GLU A 20 -5.25 4.61 -7.16
CA GLU A 20 -5.72 3.45 -7.91
C GLU A 20 -4.56 2.65 -8.48
N GLU A 21 -3.57 3.33 -9.03
CA GLU A 21 -2.40 2.68 -9.60
C GLU A 21 -1.63 1.93 -8.52
N ALA A 22 -1.44 2.56 -7.36
CA ALA A 22 -0.70 1.96 -6.26
C ALA A 22 -1.41 0.72 -5.73
N LEU A 23 -2.72 0.80 -5.52
CA LEU A 23 -3.47 -0.33 -4.97
C LEU A 23 -3.54 -1.47 -5.95
N THR A 24 -3.69 -1.19 -7.25
CA THR A 24 -3.69 -2.23 -8.26
C THR A 24 -2.36 -2.98 -8.25
N PHE A 25 -1.26 -2.24 -8.12
CA PHE A 25 0.06 -2.85 -8.09
C PHE A 25 0.24 -3.69 -6.83
N TYR A 26 0.01 -3.11 -5.66
CA TYR A 26 0.27 -3.82 -4.40
C TYR A 26 -0.62 -5.04 -4.23
N THR A 27 -1.90 -4.94 -4.56
CA THR A 27 -2.80 -6.08 -4.39
C THR A 27 -2.48 -7.21 -5.35
N SER A 28 -1.73 -6.93 -6.42
CA SER A 28 -1.32 -7.99 -7.35
C SER A 28 -0.14 -8.80 -6.84
N LEU A 29 0.55 -8.34 -5.79
CA LEU A 29 1.78 -8.96 -5.33
C LEU A 29 1.58 -9.99 -4.23
N PHE A 30 0.45 -9.97 -3.54
CA PHE A 30 0.21 -10.85 -2.40
C PHE A 30 -1.04 -11.68 -2.62
N ASP A 31 -1.02 -12.91 -2.11
CA ASP A 31 -2.22 -13.74 -2.08
C ASP A 31 -3.21 -13.15 -1.08
N ASN A 32 -4.48 -13.47 -1.24
CA ASN A 32 -5.54 -13.02 -0.35
C ASN A 32 -5.56 -11.50 -0.25
N SER A 33 -5.45 -10.85 -1.40
CA SER A 33 -5.36 -9.40 -1.50
C SER A 33 -6.30 -8.92 -2.59
N GLY A 34 -6.80 -7.70 -2.44
CA GLY A 34 -7.65 -7.13 -3.46
C GLY A 34 -8.22 -5.80 -3.02
N ILE A 35 -8.82 -5.10 -3.97
CA ILE A 35 -9.52 -3.86 -3.69
C ILE A 35 -10.94 -4.23 -3.31
N VAL A 36 -11.33 -3.88 -2.08
CA VAL A 36 -12.65 -4.21 -1.55
C VAL A 36 -13.68 -3.21 -2.06
N SER A 37 -13.33 -1.93 -2.04
CA SER A 37 -14.22 -0.89 -2.56
C SER A 37 -13.37 0.31 -2.96
N MET A 38 -13.87 1.07 -3.93
CA MET A 38 -13.18 2.27 -4.38
C MET A 38 -14.24 3.20 -4.95
N SER A 39 -14.32 4.40 -4.40
CA SER A 39 -15.17 5.45 -4.96
C SER A 39 -14.28 6.56 -5.48
N LYS A 40 -14.69 7.18 -6.58
CA LYS A 40 -13.93 8.23 -7.22
C LYS A 40 -14.73 9.50 -7.23
N TYR A 41 -14.03 10.64 -7.28
CA TYR A 41 -14.70 11.91 -7.40
C TYR A 41 -15.33 12.06 -8.79
N GLY A 42 -16.54 12.57 -8.81
CA GLY A 42 -17.18 12.96 -10.05
C GLY A 42 -16.81 14.39 -10.41
N PRO A 43 -17.46 14.93 -11.45
CA PRO A 43 -17.10 16.26 -11.93
C PRO A 43 -17.41 17.38 -10.93
N GLU A 44 -18.24 17.11 -9.93
CA GLU A 44 -18.63 18.13 -8.97
C GLU A 44 -18.02 17.91 -7.60
N GLY A 45 -17.13 16.96 -7.46
CA GLY A 45 -16.55 16.66 -6.16
C GLY A 45 -15.53 17.68 -5.75
N PRO A 46 -15.12 17.68 -4.47
CA PRO A 46 -14.05 18.60 -4.05
C PRO A 46 -12.70 18.21 -4.60
N GLY A 47 -12.51 16.93 -4.97
CA GLY A 47 -11.28 16.51 -5.59
C GLY A 47 -11.41 16.47 -7.11
N ALA A 48 -10.28 16.28 -7.78
CA ALA A 48 -10.27 16.19 -9.22
C ALA A 48 -11.02 14.96 -9.70
N GLU A 49 -11.81 15.12 -10.75
CA GLU A 49 -12.61 14.02 -11.28
C GLU A 49 -11.72 12.84 -11.61
N GLY A 50 -12.14 11.65 -11.21
CA GLY A 50 -11.42 10.42 -11.48
C GLY A 50 -10.40 10.05 -10.41
N THR A 51 -10.06 10.96 -9.50
CA THR A 51 -9.18 10.60 -8.38
C THR A 51 -10.00 9.88 -7.31
N VAL A 52 -9.30 9.18 -6.42
CA VAL A 52 -9.95 8.31 -5.46
C VAL A 52 -10.41 9.10 -4.25
N GLN A 53 -11.72 9.09 -4.03
CA GLN A 53 -12.30 9.70 -2.85
C GLN A 53 -12.08 8.83 -1.62
N HIS A 54 -12.19 7.52 -1.77
CA HIS A 54 -11.98 6.58 -0.68
C HIS A 54 -11.84 5.18 -1.23
N ALA A 55 -10.92 4.42 -0.68
CA ALA A 55 -10.73 3.03 -1.06
C ALA A 55 -10.45 2.18 0.16
N ILE A 56 -10.91 0.94 0.12
CA ILE A 56 -10.59 -0.09 1.10
C ILE A 56 -9.96 -1.24 0.34
N PHE A 57 -8.83 -1.72 0.82
CA PHE A 57 -8.14 -2.82 0.15
C PHE A 57 -7.51 -3.74 1.19
N THR A 58 -7.16 -4.95 0.77
CA THR A 58 -6.49 -5.90 1.64
C THR A 58 -5.16 -6.30 1.03
N LEU A 59 -4.19 -6.56 1.90
CA LEU A 59 -2.92 -7.17 1.53
C LEU A 59 -2.72 -8.34 2.49
N ALA A 60 -2.63 -9.53 1.93
CA ALA A 60 -2.45 -10.75 2.70
C ALA A 60 -3.47 -10.87 3.83
N GLY A 61 -4.71 -10.48 3.55
CA GLY A 61 -5.81 -10.56 4.51
C GLY A 61 -5.94 -9.38 5.45
N GLN A 62 -4.97 -8.48 5.49
CA GLN A 62 -5.01 -7.30 6.36
C GLN A 62 -5.66 -6.14 5.62
N GLN A 63 -6.57 -5.45 6.27
CA GLN A 63 -7.31 -4.37 5.63
C GLN A 63 -6.61 -3.02 5.82
N TYR A 64 -6.66 -2.21 4.78
CA TYR A 64 -6.10 -0.86 4.74
C TYR A 64 -7.09 0.06 4.03
N MET A 65 -6.91 1.36 4.21
CA MET A 65 -7.70 2.37 3.52
C MET A 65 -6.78 3.37 2.85
N ALA A 66 -7.27 4.02 1.82
CA ALA A 66 -6.47 5.00 1.08
C ALA A 66 -7.36 6.04 0.42
N ILE A 67 -6.79 7.22 0.23
CA ILE A 67 -7.44 8.31 -0.52
C ILE A 67 -6.40 8.99 -1.39
N ASP A 68 -6.88 9.72 -2.40
CA ASP A 68 -6.07 10.73 -3.06
C ASP A 68 -6.31 12.06 -2.36
N SER A 69 -5.25 12.82 -2.16
CA SER A 69 -5.36 14.13 -1.56
C SER A 69 -6.14 15.05 -2.48
N ASN A 70 -7.06 15.82 -1.93
CA ASN A 70 -7.75 16.86 -2.67
C ASN A 70 -7.37 18.25 -2.16
N ALA A 71 -6.35 18.33 -1.33
CA ALA A 71 -6.03 19.57 -0.63
C ALA A 71 -5.00 20.41 -1.35
N GLY A 72 -4.57 20.07 -2.53
CA GLY A 72 -3.52 20.80 -3.22
C GLY A 72 -2.17 20.54 -2.58
N ASP A 73 -1.30 21.52 -2.59
CA ASP A 73 0.05 21.32 -2.10
C ASP A 73 0.09 21.23 -0.60
N HIS A 74 0.80 20.24 -0.08
CA HIS A 74 1.18 20.19 1.32
C HIS A 74 2.58 19.62 1.41
N ALA A 75 3.21 19.87 2.56
CA ALA A 75 4.64 19.63 2.69
C ALA A 75 5.00 18.19 2.99
N PHE A 76 4.02 17.32 3.18
CA PHE A 76 4.34 15.95 3.57
C PHE A 76 3.92 14.97 2.51
N THR A 77 4.59 13.84 2.51
CA THR A 77 4.26 12.68 1.70
C THR A 77 4.77 11.47 2.46
N PHE A 78 4.87 10.33 1.79
CA PHE A 78 5.40 9.13 2.43
C PHE A 78 6.86 9.32 2.78
N THR A 79 7.25 8.82 3.94
CA THR A 79 8.63 8.83 4.40
C THR A 79 8.95 7.47 5.00
N PRO A 80 10.24 7.13 5.14
CA PRO A 80 10.62 5.85 5.77
C PRO A 80 10.33 5.77 7.26
N ALA A 81 9.74 6.81 7.84
CA ALA A 81 9.40 6.77 9.26
C ALA A 81 8.35 5.71 9.57
N ILE A 82 7.54 5.35 8.59
CA ILE A 82 6.55 4.29 8.74
C ILE A 82 6.73 3.33 7.57
N SER A 83 6.74 2.05 7.86
CA SER A 83 6.89 1.01 6.85
C SER A 83 5.92 -0.12 7.14
N ILE A 84 5.58 -0.87 6.12
CA ILE A 84 4.82 -2.09 6.29
C ILE A 84 5.83 -3.23 6.29
N TRP A 85 5.83 -4.01 7.36
CA TRP A 85 6.71 -5.16 7.48
C TRP A 85 6.02 -6.38 6.90
N VAL A 86 6.71 -7.09 6.02
CA VAL A 86 6.17 -8.30 5.41
C VAL A 86 7.02 -9.48 5.86
N ASP A 87 6.39 -10.42 6.55
CA ASP A 87 7.04 -11.68 6.89
C ASP A 87 6.85 -12.65 5.74
N CYS A 88 7.94 -13.05 5.12
CA CYS A 88 7.88 -13.96 4.00
C CYS A 88 8.08 -15.38 4.47
N GLU A 89 7.40 -16.33 3.82
CA GLU A 89 7.43 -17.73 4.21
C GLU A 89 8.55 -18.49 3.56
N SER A 90 9.19 -17.93 2.54
CA SER A 90 10.25 -18.59 1.81
C SER A 90 11.19 -17.55 1.20
N GLU A 91 12.38 -18.01 0.81
CA GLU A 91 13.30 -17.11 0.12
C GLU A 91 12.80 -16.74 -1.26
N GLU A 92 12.05 -17.64 -1.90
CA GLU A 92 11.45 -17.32 -3.19
C GLU A 92 10.47 -16.17 -3.07
N GLU A 93 9.70 -16.16 -1.99
CA GLU A 93 8.73 -15.06 -1.80
C GLU A 93 9.44 -13.74 -1.60
N ILE A 94 10.47 -13.69 -0.76
CA ILE A 94 11.17 -12.45 -0.52
C ILE A 94 11.89 -11.98 -1.79
N ASP A 95 12.45 -12.87 -2.57
CA ASP A 95 13.10 -12.50 -3.82
C ASP A 95 12.11 -11.94 -4.82
N ARG A 96 10.93 -12.53 -4.91
CA ARG A 96 9.88 -12.06 -5.82
C ARG A 96 9.40 -10.66 -5.43
N LEU A 97 9.14 -10.46 -4.15
CA LEU A 97 8.65 -9.16 -3.68
C LEU A 97 9.74 -8.11 -3.81
N TYR A 98 10.97 -8.43 -3.45
CA TYR A 98 12.06 -7.48 -3.54
C TYR A 98 12.34 -7.12 -5.00
N GLY A 99 12.11 -8.02 -5.93
CA GLY A 99 12.28 -7.73 -7.33
C GLY A 99 11.20 -6.83 -7.90
N SER A 100 10.03 -6.80 -7.29
CA SER A 100 8.88 -6.04 -7.80
C SER A 100 8.63 -4.73 -7.07
N LEU A 101 8.73 -4.74 -5.73
CA LEU A 101 8.34 -3.59 -4.92
C LEU A 101 9.14 -2.33 -5.18
N PRO A 102 10.47 -2.39 -5.44
CA PRO A 102 11.21 -1.15 -5.70
C PRO A 102 10.93 -0.51 -7.05
N GLU A 103 10.15 -1.13 -7.90
CA GLU A 103 9.87 -0.58 -9.22
C GLU A 103 9.27 0.81 -9.07
N GLY A 104 9.87 1.80 -9.68
CA GLY A 104 9.43 3.18 -9.55
C GLY A 104 9.86 3.85 -8.26
N GLY A 105 10.55 3.15 -7.38
CA GLY A 105 11.00 3.67 -6.10
C GLY A 105 12.48 3.42 -5.90
N GLY A 106 12.88 3.11 -4.68
CA GLY A 106 14.29 2.91 -4.37
C GLY A 106 14.49 1.90 -3.27
N GLU A 107 15.75 1.61 -3.00
CA GLU A 107 16.12 0.74 -1.90
C GLU A 107 16.62 1.57 -0.75
N LEU A 108 16.19 1.24 0.46
CA LEU A 108 16.74 1.83 1.66
C LEU A 108 17.82 0.93 2.23
N MET A 109 17.59 -0.39 2.22
CA MET A 109 18.60 -1.38 2.59
C MET A 109 18.52 -2.52 1.58
N PRO A 110 19.61 -2.79 0.87
CA PRO A 110 19.60 -3.89 -0.12
C PRO A 110 19.36 -5.24 0.56
N ILE A 111 18.86 -6.18 -0.21
CA ILE A 111 18.57 -7.50 0.34
C ILE A 111 19.85 -8.15 0.85
N GLY A 112 19.79 -8.78 2.02
CA GLY A 112 20.95 -9.41 2.61
C GLY A 112 20.66 -9.90 4.02
N ASP A 113 21.71 -10.39 4.68
CA ASP A 113 21.63 -10.85 6.06
C ASP A 113 22.12 -9.74 6.97
N TYR A 114 21.26 -9.28 7.84
CA TYR A 114 21.56 -8.17 8.74
C TYR A 114 21.59 -8.61 10.21
N GLY A 115 21.69 -9.91 10.44
CA GLY A 115 21.83 -10.44 11.79
C GLY A 115 20.51 -10.76 12.49
N PHE A 116 19.50 -9.91 12.30
CA PHE A 116 18.19 -10.17 12.87
C PHE A 116 17.32 -10.99 11.93
N SER A 117 17.72 -11.12 10.70
CA SER A 117 17.00 -11.89 9.70
C SER A 117 18.00 -12.46 8.72
N ARG A 118 17.78 -13.69 8.30
CA ARG A 118 18.67 -14.33 7.36
C ARG A 118 18.63 -13.63 6.01
N LYS A 119 17.50 -13.03 5.67
CA LYS A 119 17.36 -12.32 4.41
C LYS A 119 16.36 -11.19 4.61
N PHE A 120 16.78 -9.97 4.37
CA PHE A 120 15.99 -8.79 4.65
C PHE A 120 16.31 -7.73 3.60
N GLY A 121 15.33 -6.97 3.21
CA GLY A 121 15.49 -5.80 2.37
C GLY A 121 14.49 -4.75 2.78
N TRP A 122 14.79 -3.48 2.46
CA TRP A 122 13.92 -2.36 2.80
C TRP A 122 13.82 -1.48 1.57
N VAL A 123 12.61 -1.33 1.04
CA VAL A 123 12.37 -0.58 -0.19
C VAL A 123 11.29 0.48 0.00
#